data_61170ab080fea7a3f85824c1441fd21c
#
_entry.id   61170ab080fea7a3f85824c1441fd21c
#
_cell.length_a   1.000
_cell.length_b   1.000
_cell.length_c   1.000
_cell.angle_alpha   90.00
_cell.angle_beta   90.00
_cell.angle_gamma   90.00
#
_symmetry.space_group_name_H-M   'P 1'
#
loop_
_entity.id
_entity.type
_entity.pdbx_description
1 polymer ?
#
loop_
_entity_poly.entity_id
_entity_poly.type
_entity_poly.pdbx_seq_one_letter_code
_entity_poly.pdbx_strand_id
1 'polypeptide(L)'
;MNDSFSDMSRAVSIFDRLMKMYYDRGLSEFEIGWGQQFYVEYLFEHPGASAQEMAEHFRVDKATLTKVIKKLAQVGYIRVIGDQQDRRVRHLYLTEKAVPAARQIKKIHGDFFDTYSAGIAREEMEQTERVLMRMADNIHQKVWHRMEEQDGK
;
A
#
# COMPACT_ATOMS: atom_id res chain seq x y z
N MET A 1 2.85 -31.32 14.26
CA MET A 1 2.57 -30.02 13.60
C MET A 1 1.24 -29.55 14.12
N ASN A 2 1.25 -28.45 14.84
CA ASN A 2 0.08 -27.98 15.59
C ASN A 2 -1.02 -27.57 14.60
N ASP A 3 -2.27 -27.94 14.90
CA ASP A 3 -3.48 -27.52 14.14
C ASP A 3 -3.79 -26.01 14.24
N SER A 4 -2.81 -25.17 14.52
CA SER A 4 -2.95 -23.72 14.65
C SER A 4 -2.95 -22.99 13.30
N PHE A 5 -3.52 -23.62 12.28
CA PHE A 5 -3.73 -23.04 10.96
C PHE A 5 -4.49 -21.71 11.01
N SER A 6 -5.35 -21.56 12.02
CA SER A 6 -6.16 -20.36 12.19
C SER A 6 -5.45 -19.19 12.89
N ASP A 7 -4.37 -19.43 13.62
CA ASP A 7 -3.80 -18.42 14.52
C ASP A 7 -3.05 -17.32 13.77
N MET A 8 -2.26 -17.65 12.76
CA MET A 8 -1.58 -16.64 11.92
C MET A 8 -2.59 -15.82 11.13
N SER A 9 -3.55 -16.47 10.47
CA SER A 9 -4.59 -15.78 9.67
C SER A 9 -5.44 -14.86 10.55
N ARG A 10 -5.77 -15.33 11.77
CA ARG A 10 -6.49 -14.54 12.76
C ARG A 10 -5.66 -13.33 13.23
N ALA A 11 -4.39 -13.53 13.55
CA ALA A 11 -3.49 -12.46 13.99
C ALA A 11 -3.34 -11.38 12.91
N VAL A 12 -3.09 -11.77 11.66
CA VAL A 12 -2.99 -10.84 10.51
C VAL A 12 -4.30 -10.09 10.32
N SER A 13 -5.45 -10.77 10.38
CA SER A 13 -6.77 -10.16 10.23
C SER A 13 -7.08 -9.15 11.34
N ILE A 14 -6.73 -9.45 12.59
CA ILE A 14 -6.88 -8.53 13.72
C ILE A 14 -6.00 -7.30 13.51
N PHE A 15 -4.74 -7.50 13.17
CA PHE A 15 -3.77 -6.42 12.98
C PHE A 15 -4.20 -5.50 11.82
N ASP A 16 -4.57 -6.06 10.67
CA ASP A 16 -5.07 -5.29 9.52
C ASP A 16 -6.30 -4.45 9.89
N ARG A 17 -7.29 -5.03 10.57
CA ARG A 17 -8.49 -4.31 10.99
C ARG A 17 -8.18 -3.16 11.97
N LEU A 18 -7.31 -3.38 12.96
CA LEU A 18 -6.94 -2.35 13.91
C LEU A 18 -6.14 -1.24 13.24
N MET A 19 -5.23 -1.59 12.33
CA MET A 19 -4.47 -0.67 11.52
C MET A 19 -5.39 0.20 10.66
N LYS A 20 -6.36 -0.43 9.99
CA LYS A 20 -7.40 0.29 9.24
C LYS A 20 -8.14 1.30 10.12
N MET A 21 -8.62 0.89 11.28
CA MET A 21 -9.33 1.78 12.20
C MET A 21 -8.47 2.96 12.65
N TYR A 22 -7.19 2.71 12.90
CA TYR A 22 -6.24 3.75 13.33
C TYR A 22 -6.03 4.81 12.23
N TYR A 23 -5.76 4.36 11.01
CA TYR A 23 -5.55 5.26 9.87
C TYR A 23 -6.83 5.99 9.44
N ASP A 24 -7.97 5.31 9.36
CA ASP A 24 -9.25 5.94 9.00
C ASP A 24 -9.62 7.06 9.98
N ARG A 25 -9.36 6.86 11.29
CA ARG A 25 -9.56 7.90 12.30
C ARG A 25 -8.59 9.08 12.10
N GLY A 26 -7.32 8.81 11.89
CA GLY A 26 -6.29 9.84 11.70
C GLY A 26 -6.44 10.62 10.39
N LEU A 27 -7.10 10.04 9.38
CA LEU A 27 -7.34 10.61 8.06
C LEU A 27 -8.77 11.11 7.86
N SER A 28 -9.59 11.19 8.92
CA SER A 28 -11.01 11.51 8.82
C SER A 28 -11.31 12.89 8.20
N GLU A 29 -10.37 13.83 8.27
CA GLU A 29 -10.48 15.17 7.67
C GLU A 29 -10.04 15.21 6.19
N PHE A 30 -9.53 14.09 5.68
CA PHE A 30 -9.06 13.97 4.29
C PHE A 30 -9.99 13.04 3.50
N GLU A 31 -10.06 13.24 2.21
CA GLU A 31 -10.94 12.48 1.30
C GLU A 31 -10.38 11.12 0.91
N ILE A 32 -9.46 10.58 1.72
CA ILE A 32 -8.82 9.27 1.57
C ILE A 32 -8.91 8.50 2.87
N GLY A 33 -8.75 7.18 2.80
CA GLY A 33 -8.73 6.29 3.95
C GLY A 33 -7.71 5.17 3.77
N TRP A 34 -7.90 4.13 4.56
CA TRP A 34 -7.06 2.93 4.50
C TRP A 34 -6.98 2.35 3.09
N GLY A 35 -5.77 2.09 2.67
CA GLY A 35 -5.46 1.60 1.33
C GLY A 35 -5.00 2.69 0.37
N GLN A 36 -5.59 3.90 0.39
CA GLN A 36 -5.12 4.98 -0.47
C GLN A 36 -3.88 5.70 0.08
N GLN A 37 -3.71 5.76 1.40
CA GLN A 37 -2.57 6.43 2.01
C GLN A 37 -1.22 5.87 1.57
N PHE A 38 -1.10 4.57 1.31
CA PHE A 38 0.14 3.96 0.83
C PHE A 38 0.62 4.57 -0.48
N TYR A 39 -0.30 4.82 -1.41
CA TYR A 39 0.02 5.37 -2.72
C TYR A 39 0.36 6.86 -2.63
N VAL A 40 -0.28 7.60 -1.71
CA VAL A 40 0.06 9.01 -1.44
C VAL A 40 1.47 9.11 -0.83
N GLU A 41 1.77 8.28 0.16
CA GLU A 41 3.09 8.21 0.80
C GLU A 41 4.18 7.84 -0.21
N TYR A 42 3.94 6.81 -1.01
CA TYR A 42 4.89 6.38 -2.05
C TYR A 42 5.17 7.50 -3.06
N LEU A 43 4.14 8.17 -3.57
CA LEU A 43 4.31 9.26 -4.53
C LEU A 43 4.94 10.52 -3.91
N PHE A 44 4.81 10.70 -2.60
CA PHE A 44 5.51 11.77 -1.91
C PHE A 44 7.03 11.55 -1.89
N GLU A 45 7.45 10.30 -1.75
CA GLU A 45 8.85 9.90 -1.74
C GLU A 45 9.42 9.65 -3.15
N HIS A 46 8.56 9.26 -4.11
CA HIS A 46 8.92 8.90 -5.49
C HIS A 46 8.07 9.71 -6.50
N PRO A 47 8.27 11.03 -6.60
CA PRO A 47 7.53 11.84 -7.56
C PRO A 47 7.81 11.39 -9.00
N GLY A 48 6.76 11.17 -9.78
CA GLY A 48 6.87 10.74 -11.17
C GLY A 48 6.96 9.22 -11.35
N ALA A 49 6.74 8.44 -10.31
CA ALA A 49 6.64 6.99 -10.43
C ALA A 49 5.57 6.63 -11.47
N SER A 50 5.84 5.60 -12.26
CA SER A 50 4.88 5.07 -13.22
C SER A 50 3.83 4.20 -12.54
N ALA A 51 2.68 4.02 -13.18
CA ALA A 51 1.67 3.09 -12.71
C ALA A 51 2.19 1.65 -12.62
N GLN A 52 3.10 1.26 -13.53
CA GLN A 52 3.70 -0.07 -13.49
C GLN A 52 4.60 -0.24 -12.28
N GLU A 53 5.51 0.70 -12.00
CA GLU A 53 6.36 0.67 -10.81
C GLU A 53 5.54 0.58 -9.52
N MET A 54 4.44 1.32 -9.44
CA MET A 54 3.54 1.26 -8.28
C MET A 54 2.83 -0.11 -8.16
N ALA A 55 2.35 -0.68 -9.27
CA ALA A 55 1.72 -2.00 -9.27
C ALA A 55 2.68 -3.09 -8.79
N GLU A 56 3.92 -3.06 -9.26
CA GLU A 56 4.98 -3.98 -8.86
C GLU A 56 5.34 -3.80 -7.38
N HIS A 57 5.55 -2.57 -6.94
CA HIS A 57 5.90 -2.26 -5.54
C HIS A 57 4.84 -2.75 -4.55
N PHE A 58 3.56 -2.48 -4.83
CA PHE A 58 2.45 -2.87 -3.96
C PHE A 58 1.90 -4.27 -4.23
N ARG A 59 2.45 -4.99 -5.21
CA ARG A 59 1.99 -6.33 -5.64
C ARG A 59 0.48 -6.37 -5.88
N VAL A 60 -0.02 -5.37 -6.58
CA VAL A 60 -1.43 -5.25 -6.98
C VAL A 60 -1.59 -5.39 -8.48
N ASP A 61 -2.73 -5.90 -8.90
CA ASP A 61 -3.07 -5.95 -10.32
C ASP A 61 -3.38 -4.56 -10.91
N LYS A 62 -3.32 -4.47 -12.22
CA LYS A 62 -3.56 -3.23 -12.96
C LYS A 62 -4.96 -2.65 -12.70
N ALA A 63 -5.97 -3.51 -12.52
CA ALA A 63 -7.35 -3.07 -12.28
C ALA A 63 -7.49 -2.44 -10.90
N THR A 64 -6.89 -3.04 -9.88
CA THR A 64 -6.83 -2.50 -8.51
C THR A 64 -6.13 -1.13 -8.49
N LEU A 65 -4.94 -1.05 -9.09
CA LEU A 65 -4.22 0.23 -9.14
C LEU A 65 -4.99 1.30 -9.92
N THR A 66 -5.62 0.94 -11.03
CA THR A 66 -6.43 1.88 -11.82
C THR A 66 -7.57 2.50 -11.00
N LYS A 67 -8.23 1.70 -10.14
CA LYS A 67 -9.26 2.20 -9.23
C LYS A 67 -8.71 3.20 -8.22
N VAL A 68 -7.54 2.92 -7.66
CA VAL A 68 -6.86 3.83 -6.71
C VAL A 68 -6.47 5.13 -7.40
N ILE A 69 -5.81 5.07 -8.57
CA ILE A 69 -5.44 6.24 -9.35
C ILE A 69 -6.66 7.10 -9.68
N LYS A 70 -7.75 6.46 -10.13
CA LYS A 70 -9.01 7.17 -10.41
C LYS A 70 -9.55 7.89 -9.18
N LYS A 71 -9.56 7.22 -8.02
CA LYS A 71 -10.02 7.83 -6.75
C LYS A 71 -9.14 9.00 -6.35
N LEU A 72 -7.82 8.86 -6.36
CA LEU A 72 -6.89 9.93 -6.01
C LEU A 72 -6.96 11.12 -6.98
N ALA A 73 -7.20 10.86 -8.27
CA ALA A 73 -7.41 11.91 -9.26
C ALA A 73 -8.76 12.66 -9.04
N GLN A 74 -9.83 11.93 -8.70
CA GLN A 74 -11.14 12.51 -8.40
C GLN A 74 -11.09 13.47 -7.20
N VAL A 75 -10.35 13.12 -6.16
CA VAL A 75 -10.16 14.02 -5.00
C VAL A 75 -9.10 15.10 -5.25
N GLY A 76 -8.47 15.10 -6.42
CA GLY A 76 -7.50 16.10 -6.83
C GLY A 76 -6.12 15.97 -6.18
N TYR A 77 -5.77 14.78 -5.69
CA TYR A 77 -4.50 14.53 -5.01
C TYR A 77 -3.36 14.16 -5.94
N ILE A 78 -3.67 13.65 -7.13
CA ILE A 78 -2.68 13.31 -8.14
C ILE A 78 -2.99 13.95 -9.48
N ARG A 79 -1.94 14.16 -10.25
CA ARG A 79 -1.97 14.44 -11.69
C ARG A 79 -1.19 13.36 -12.41
N VAL A 80 -1.66 13.02 -13.60
CA VAL A 80 -1.06 12.02 -14.46
C VAL A 80 -0.48 12.72 -15.67
N ILE A 81 0.81 12.51 -15.94
CA ILE A 81 1.51 13.09 -17.08
C ILE A 81 1.99 11.94 -17.97
N GLY A 82 1.65 11.98 -19.26
CA GLY A 82 2.16 11.02 -20.22
C GLY A 82 3.65 11.23 -20.48
N ASP A 83 4.38 10.14 -20.67
CA ASP A 83 5.78 10.20 -21.09
C ASP A 83 5.90 10.78 -22.52
N GLN A 84 6.93 11.56 -22.76
CA GLN A 84 7.15 12.21 -24.07
C GLN A 84 7.64 11.23 -25.15
N GLN A 85 8.34 10.16 -24.73
CA GLN A 85 8.94 9.18 -25.64
C GLN A 85 8.06 7.96 -25.84
N ASP A 86 7.38 7.49 -24.76
CA ASP A 86 6.44 6.36 -24.81
C ASP A 86 5.07 6.75 -24.22
N ARG A 87 4.10 6.99 -25.09
CA ARG A 87 2.72 7.35 -24.71
C ARG A 87 2.00 6.28 -23.87
N ARG A 88 2.56 5.08 -23.75
CA ARG A 88 2.02 4.00 -22.90
C ARG A 88 2.41 4.19 -21.44
N VAL A 89 3.50 4.91 -21.18
CA VAL A 89 3.98 5.20 -19.83
C VAL A 89 3.29 6.45 -19.31
N ARG A 90 2.79 6.36 -18.09
CA ARG A 90 2.15 7.48 -17.38
C ARG A 90 2.86 7.67 -16.05
N HIS A 91 3.28 8.89 -15.81
CA HIS A 91 3.94 9.32 -14.59
C HIS A 91 2.93 10.01 -13.66
N LEU A 92 2.98 9.65 -12.39
CA LEU A 92 2.08 10.13 -11.36
C LEU A 92 2.80 11.10 -10.43
N TYR A 93 2.16 12.21 -10.14
CA TYR A 93 2.68 13.23 -9.23
C TYR A 93 1.61 13.65 -8.25
N LEU A 94 1.99 13.88 -6.99
CA LEU A 94 1.10 14.55 -6.05
C LEU A 94 0.87 16.00 -6.47
N THR A 95 -0.33 16.49 -6.21
CA THR A 95 -0.65 17.90 -6.30
C THR A 95 -0.36 18.63 -4.98
N GLU A 96 -0.35 19.95 -5.00
CA GLU A 96 -0.22 20.74 -3.77
C GLU A 96 -1.36 20.45 -2.78
N LYS A 97 -2.56 20.12 -3.27
CA LYS A 97 -3.70 19.72 -2.44
C LYS A 97 -3.40 18.48 -1.59
N ALA A 98 -2.57 17.55 -2.08
CA ALA A 98 -2.22 16.33 -1.37
C ALA A 98 -1.16 16.51 -0.28
N VAL A 99 -0.41 17.61 -0.29
CA VAL A 99 0.72 17.81 0.65
C VAL A 99 0.29 17.76 2.12
N PRO A 100 -0.81 18.40 2.56
CA PRO A 100 -1.28 18.28 3.95
C PRO A 100 -1.63 16.84 4.32
N ALA A 101 -2.29 16.09 3.42
CA ALA A 101 -2.61 14.69 3.62
C ALA A 101 -1.34 13.82 3.74
N ALA A 102 -0.35 14.04 2.86
CA ALA A 102 0.92 13.32 2.90
C ALA A 102 1.67 13.55 4.23
N ARG A 103 1.70 14.78 4.73
CA ARG A 103 2.28 15.10 6.04
C ARG A 103 1.55 14.44 7.19
N GLN A 104 0.22 14.41 7.14
CA GLN A 104 -0.60 13.76 8.16
C GLN A 104 -0.39 12.24 8.13
N ILE A 105 -0.30 11.62 6.96
CA ILE A 105 0.02 10.19 6.81
C ILE A 105 1.35 9.88 7.47
N LYS A 106 2.39 10.67 7.20
CA LYS A 106 3.71 10.48 7.80
C LYS A 106 3.68 10.56 9.33
N LYS A 107 2.91 11.50 9.88
CA LYS A 107 2.72 11.61 11.33
C LYS A 107 2.01 10.39 11.90
N ILE A 108 0.88 9.98 11.29
CA ILE A 108 0.12 8.79 11.70
C ILE A 108 1.02 7.56 11.65
N HIS A 109 1.82 7.41 10.62
CA HIS A 109 2.75 6.29 10.47
C HIS A 109 3.72 6.21 11.65
N GLY A 110 4.35 7.33 12.03
CA GLY A 110 5.25 7.38 13.18
C GLY A 110 4.54 7.05 14.50
N ASP A 111 3.43 7.72 14.77
CA ASP A 111 2.64 7.50 16.00
C ASP A 111 2.11 6.05 16.09
N PHE A 112 1.74 5.47 14.96
CA PHE A 112 1.27 4.09 14.88
C PHE A 112 2.41 3.10 15.08
N PHE A 113 3.57 3.35 14.47
CA PHE A 113 4.76 2.52 14.67
C PHE A 113 5.13 2.46 16.15
N ASP A 114 5.24 3.60 16.81
CA ASP A 114 5.55 3.68 18.25
C ASP A 114 4.52 2.93 19.10
N THR A 115 3.25 2.96 18.69
CA THR A 115 2.17 2.28 19.39
C THR A 115 2.27 0.76 19.28
N TYR A 116 2.41 0.22 18.06
CA TYR A 116 2.37 -1.24 17.89
C TYR A 116 3.72 -1.91 18.20
N SER A 117 4.82 -1.18 18.15
CA SER A 117 6.14 -1.71 18.49
C SER A 117 6.48 -1.62 19.98
N ALA A 118 5.61 -1.03 20.79
CA ALA A 118 5.85 -0.86 22.21
C ALA A 118 6.14 -2.20 22.93
N GLY A 119 7.29 -2.30 23.58
CA GLY A 119 7.72 -3.52 24.29
C GLY A 119 8.26 -4.63 23.38
N ILE A 120 8.45 -4.39 22.09
CA ILE A 120 9.01 -5.33 21.12
C ILE A 120 10.43 -4.86 20.77
N ALA A 121 11.41 -5.75 20.81
CA ALA A 121 12.77 -5.40 20.44
C ALA A 121 12.88 -5.07 18.95
N ARG A 122 13.80 -4.18 18.60
CA ARG A 122 14.01 -3.78 17.19
C ARG A 122 14.32 -4.97 16.29
N GLU A 123 15.16 -5.88 16.74
CA GLU A 123 15.53 -7.08 16.00
C GLU A 123 14.32 -7.99 15.73
N GLU A 124 13.38 -8.09 16.69
CA GLU A 124 12.14 -8.85 16.51
C GLU A 124 11.23 -8.20 15.48
N MET A 125 11.14 -6.85 15.49
CA MET A 125 10.39 -6.11 14.48
C MET A 125 10.96 -6.32 13.08
N GLU A 126 12.26 -6.15 12.91
CA GLU A 126 12.94 -6.34 11.63
C GLU A 126 12.83 -7.79 11.13
N GLN A 127 12.90 -8.77 12.03
CA GLN A 127 12.70 -10.17 11.68
C GLN A 127 11.27 -10.45 11.25
N THR A 128 10.29 -9.90 11.99
CA THR A 128 8.86 -10.04 11.67
C THR A 128 8.55 -9.48 10.30
N GLU A 129 9.03 -8.28 9.99
CA GLU A 129 8.87 -7.66 8.68
C GLU A 129 9.43 -8.55 7.56
N ARG A 130 10.68 -9.01 7.71
CA ARG A 130 11.31 -9.91 6.72
C ARG A 130 10.52 -11.19 6.50
N VAL A 131 10.01 -11.79 7.58
CA VAL A 131 9.22 -13.03 7.49
C VAL A 131 7.88 -12.78 6.82
N LEU A 132 7.15 -11.72 7.20
CA LEU A 132 5.88 -11.35 6.58
C LEU A 132 6.04 -11.08 5.08
N MET A 133 7.09 -10.36 4.68
CA MET A 133 7.36 -10.10 3.28
C MET A 133 7.65 -11.38 2.48
N ARG A 134 8.42 -12.31 3.05
CA ARG A 134 8.65 -13.63 2.42
C ARG A 134 7.35 -14.43 2.28
N MET A 135 6.49 -14.39 3.30
CA MET A 135 5.18 -15.04 3.23
C MET A 135 4.31 -14.42 2.14
N ALA A 136 4.30 -13.10 2.04
CA ALA A 136 3.59 -12.38 0.98
C ALA A 136 4.13 -12.75 -0.41
N ASP A 137 5.46 -12.81 -0.59
CA ASP A 137 6.08 -13.22 -1.86
C ASP A 137 5.69 -14.63 -2.27
N ASN A 138 5.70 -15.59 -1.33
CA ASN A 138 5.30 -16.96 -1.59
C ASN A 138 3.83 -17.06 -2.07
N ILE A 139 2.95 -16.29 -1.44
CA ILE A 139 1.53 -16.24 -1.82
C ILE A 139 1.38 -15.57 -3.19
N HIS A 140 2.05 -14.43 -3.39
CA HIS A 140 1.98 -13.65 -4.63
C HIS A 140 2.40 -14.48 -5.84
N GLN A 141 3.55 -15.16 -5.76
CA GLN A 141 4.01 -16.05 -6.85
C GLN A 141 2.96 -17.09 -7.21
N LYS A 142 2.34 -17.74 -6.21
CA LYS A 142 1.36 -18.79 -6.45
C LYS A 142 0.03 -18.24 -7.02
N VAL A 143 -0.40 -17.07 -6.59
CA VAL A 143 -1.63 -16.44 -7.07
C VAL A 143 -1.44 -15.92 -8.49
N TRP A 144 -0.30 -15.28 -8.79
CA TRP A 144 -0.01 -14.71 -10.11
C TRP A 144 0.12 -15.79 -11.20
N HIS A 145 0.85 -16.86 -10.94
CA HIS A 145 0.93 -17.97 -11.89
C HIS A 145 -0.43 -18.56 -12.26
N ARG A 146 -1.36 -18.65 -11.31
CA ARG A 146 -2.73 -19.12 -11.60
C ARG A 146 -3.54 -18.16 -12.45
N MET A 147 -3.32 -16.86 -12.31
CA MET A 147 -4.01 -15.85 -13.12
C MET A 147 -3.51 -15.86 -14.56
N GLU A 148 -2.19 -15.97 -14.78
CA GLU A 148 -1.60 -16.09 -16.11
C GLU A 148 -2.06 -17.35 -16.84
N GLU A 149 -2.21 -18.48 -16.14
CA GLU A 149 -2.73 -19.72 -16.71
C GLU A 149 -4.23 -19.63 -17.10
N GLN A 150 -5.01 -18.77 -16.46
CA GLN A 150 -6.42 -18.57 -16.76
C GLN A 150 -6.65 -17.56 -17.89
N ASP A 151 -5.83 -16.52 -17.97
CA ASP A 151 -5.91 -15.49 -19.01
C ASP A 151 -5.26 -15.95 -20.34
N GLY A 152 -4.47 -17.01 -20.30
CA GLY A 152 -3.86 -17.65 -21.49
C GLY A 152 -4.74 -18.72 -22.19
N LYS A 153 -5.99 -18.88 -21.77
CA LYS A 153 -7.02 -19.74 -22.42
C LYS A 153 -8.12 -18.88 -23.01
#